data_9ee0f6302f32e2bb3a5dbd4497a9143a
#
_entry.id   9ee0f6302f32e2bb3a5dbd4497a9143a
#
_cell.length_a   1.000
_cell.length_b   1.000
_cell.length_c   1.000
_cell.angle_alpha   90.00
_cell.angle_beta   90.00
_cell.angle_gamma   90.00
#
_symmetry.space_group_name_H-M   'P 1'
#
loop_
_entity.id
_entity.type
_entity.pdbx_description
1 polymer ?
#
loop_
_entity_poly.entity_id
_entity_poly.type
_entity_poly.pdbx_seq_one_letter_code
_entity_poly.pdbx_strand_id
1 'polypeptide(L)'
;MRVVILARVSTDKQLYERQVVEMEQYCKSVGWDVAKIFANKVSGIKKNEERPEIMEMLQYIEQNNIDKVCVLEISRLGRNTLEALKVIELLNERKVCLYIKNYNLETLDSEGNVNPI
;
A
#
# COMPACT_ATOMS: atom_id res chain seq x y z
N MET A 1 -11.19 -11.76 0.07
CA MET A 1 -10.75 -10.37 0.34
C MET A 1 -9.94 -9.87 -0.83
N ARG A 2 -10.32 -8.74 -1.39
CA ARG A 2 -9.62 -8.13 -2.52
C ARG A 2 -8.64 -7.08 -2.02
N VAL A 3 -7.40 -7.18 -2.47
CA VAL A 3 -6.33 -6.29 -2.02
C VAL A 3 -5.62 -5.64 -3.20
N VAL A 4 -4.99 -4.50 -2.95
CA VAL A 4 -4.03 -3.90 -3.86
C VAL A 4 -2.67 -3.87 -3.16
N ILE A 5 -1.62 -3.94 -3.95
CA ILE A 5 -0.24 -3.85 -3.45
C ILE A 5 0.33 -2.53 -3.91
N LEU A 6 0.90 -1.77 -2.98
CA LEU A 6 1.64 -0.56 -3.29
C LEU A 6 3.12 -0.83 -3.06
N ALA A 7 3.89 -0.79 -4.13
CA ALA A 7 5.33 -1.02 -4.07
C ALA A 7 6.05 0.21 -4.59
N ARG A 8 7.07 0.64 -3.85
CA ARG A 8 7.89 1.75 -4.25
C ARG A 8 9.34 1.44 -3.94
N VAL A 9 10.17 1.45 -4.96
CA VAL A 9 11.58 1.10 -4.81
C VAL A 9 12.45 2.10 -5.56
N SER A 10 13.69 2.20 -5.14
CA SER A 10 14.73 2.92 -5.85
C SER A 10 15.02 2.22 -7.19
N THR A 11 16.04 2.67 -7.90
CA THR A 11 16.37 2.22 -9.24
C THR A 11 16.77 0.75 -9.37
N ASP A 12 16.88 0.01 -8.28
CA ASP A 12 17.26 -1.39 -8.32
C ASP A 12 16.08 -2.26 -8.75
N LYS A 13 16.11 -2.66 -10.01
CA LYS A 13 15.07 -3.49 -10.62
C LYS A 13 14.92 -4.84 -9.92
N GLN A 14 16.03 -5.46 -9.54
CA GLN A 14 15.99 -6.78 -8.89
C GLN A 14 15.31 -6.71 -7.53
N LEU A 15 15.64 -5.68 -6.76
CA LEU A 15 15.02 -5.48 -5.46
C LEU A 15 13.51 -5.22 -5.61
N TYR A 16 13.14 -4.42 -6.60
CA TYR A 16 11.74 -4.14 -6.89
C TYR A 16 10.97 -5.42 -7.20
N GLU A 17 11.49 -6.22 -8.13
CA GLU A 17 10.83 -7.47 -8.54
C GLU A 17 10.70 -8.44 -7.35
N ARG A 18 11.74 -8.53 -6.52
CA ARG A 18 11.71 -9.37 -5.33
C ARG A 18 10.62 -8.93 -4.35
N GLN A 19 10.51 -7.62 -4.11
CA GLN A 19 9.50 -7.09 -3.19
C GLN A 19 8.08 -7.39 -3.70
N VAL A 20 7.84 -7.19 -4.98
CA VAL A 20 6.53 -7.45 -5.57
C VAL A 20 6.18 -8.94 -5.47
N VAL A 21 7.11 -9.82 -5.83
CA VAL A 21 6.89 -11.27 -5.77
C VAL A 21 6.63 -11.70 -4.33
N GLU A 22 7.41 -11.20 -3.38
CA GLU A 22 7.26 -11.53 -1.97
C GLU A 22 5.88 -11.14 -1.44
N MET A 23 5.42 -9.94 -1.80
CA MET A 23 4.09 -9.46 -1.40
C MET A 23 2.98 -10.28 -2.04
N GLU A 24 3.10 -10.62 -3.32
CA GLU A 24 2.13 -11.45 -4.00
C GLU A 24 2.04 -12.84 -3.39
N GLN A 25 3.18 -13.44 -3.09
CA GLN A 25 3.22 -14.76 -2.46
C GLN A 25 2.59 -14.73 -1.07
N TYR A 26 2.87 -13.69 -0.31
CA TYR A 26 2.26 -13.53 1.01
C TYR A 26 0.74 -13.42 0.89
N CYS A 27 0.24 -12.56 0.01
CA CYS A 27 -1.21 -12.40 -0.19
C CYS A 27 -1.86 -13.71 -0.57
N LYS A 28 -1.24 -14.46 -1.48
CA LYS A 28 -1.74 -15.76 -1.90
C LYS A 28 -1.77 -16.75 -0.74
N SER A 29 -0.74 -16.74 0.10
CA SER A 29 -0.64 -17.67 1.22
C SER A 29 -1.72 -17.45 2.27
N VAL A 30 -2.20 -16.23 2.43
CA VAL A 30 -3.27 -15.90 3.38
C VAL A 30 -4.64 -15.83 2.74
N GLY A 31 -4.75 -16.16 1.45
CA GLY A 31 -6.04 -16.23 0.75
C GLY A 31 -6.58 -14.90 0.25
N TRP A 32 -5.73 -13.91 0.05
CA TRP A 32 -6.14 -12.60 -0.48
C TRP A 32 -5.99 -12.56 -2.00
N ASP A 33 -6.97 -11.98 -2.68
CA ASP A 33 -6.93 -11.78 -4.13
C ASP A 33 -6.29 -10.44 -4.46
N VAL A 34 -5.16 -10.48 -5.15
CA VAL A 34 -4.49 -9.25 -5.59
C VAL A 34 -5.20 -8.72 -6.83
N ALA A 35 -5.94 -7.63 -6.65
CA ALA A 35 -6.68 -7.00 -7.74
C ALA A 35 -5.78 -6.16 -8.64
N LYS A 36 -4.81 -5.46 -8.07
CA LYS A 36 -3.87 -4.64 -8.82
C LYS A 36 -2.62 -4.35 -8.01
N ILE A 37 -1.53 -4.11 -8.72
CA ILE A 37 -0.25 -3.70 -8.13
C ILE A 37 0.08 -2.30 -8.63
N PHE A 38 0.25 -1.37 -7.69
CA PHE A 38 0.69 -0.02 -7.99
C PHE A 38 2.17 0.09 -7.64
N ALA A 39 2.97 0.34 -8.63
CA ALA A 39 4.41 0.29 -8.45
C ALA A 39 5.06 1.48 -9.13
N ASN A 40 5.99 2.10 -8.45
CA ASN A 40 6.74 3.21 -9.01
C ASN A 40 8.22 3.06 -8.70
N LYS A 41 9.03 3.15 -9.75
CA LYS A 41 10.47 3.21 -9.63
C LYS A 41 10.86 4.67 -9.53
N VAL A 42 11.28 5.10 -8.36
CA VAL A 42 11.70 6.47 -8.15
C VAL A 42 13.22 6.54 -8.29
N SER A 43 13.69 7.27 -9.30
CA SER A 43 15.10 7.66 -9.32
C SER A 43 15.31 8.70 -8.21
N GLY A 44 16.41 8.62 -7.49
CA GLY A 44 16.70 9.52 -6.39
C GLY A 44 16.81 10.99 -6.78
N ILE A 45 16.70 11.30 -8.05
CA ILE A 45 16.82 12.65 -8.60
C ILE A 45 15.45 13.34 -8.73
N LYS A 46 14.38 12.57 -8.83
CA LYS A 46 13.03 13.16 -8.90
C LYS A 46 12.60 13.64 -7.54
N LYS A 47 12.35 14.93 -7.45
CA LYS A 47 11.68 15.48 -6.28
C LYS A 47 10.35 14.78 -6.13
N ASN A 48 10.09 14.31 -4.92
CA ASN A 48 8.90 13.52 -4.61
C ASN A 48 7.65 14.39 -4.44
N GLU A 49 7.50 15.45 -5.24
CA GLU A 49 6.34 16.32 -5.15
C GLU A 49 5.09 15.66 -5.71
N GLU A 50 5.30 14.70 -6.60
CA GLU A 50 4.21 13.98 -7.23
C GLU A 50 4.32 12.50 -6.93
N ARG A 51 3.23 11.94 -6.44
CA ARG A 51 3.10 10.50 -6.23
C ARG A 51 1.88 10.00 -6.98
N PRO A 52 1.98 9.96 -8.31
CA PRO A 52 0.83 9.57 -9.13
C PRO A 52 0.31 8.18 -8.80
N GLU A 53 1.19 7.26 -8.38
CA GLU A 53 0.78 5.91 -8.01
C GLU A 53 -0.16 5.89 -6.81
N ILE A 54 0.01 6.81 -5.86
CA ILE A 54 -0.89 6.90 -4.70
C ILE A 54 -2.24 7.45 -5.12
N MET A 55 -2.24 8.48 -5.96
CA MET A 55 -3.48 9.04 -6.47
C MET A 55 -4.25 8.04 -7.33
N GLU A 56 -3.56 7.31 -8.18
CA GLU A 56 -4.15 6.25 -9.00
C GLU A 56 -4.73 5.14 -8.13
N MET A 57 -4.02 4.76 -7.09
CA MET A 57 -4.47 3.75 -6.14
C MET A 57 -5.76 4.19 -5.44
N LEU A 58 -5.80 5.42 -4.96
CA LEU A 58 -6.99 5.94 -4.27
C LEU A 58 -8.19 5.99 -5.20
N GLN A 59 -7.99 6.40 -6.46
CA GLN A 59 -9.06 6.39 -7.46
C GLN A 59 -9.54 4.96 -7.75
N TYR A 60 -8.61 4.04 -7.88
CA TYR A 60 -8.95 2.64 -8.10
C TYR A 60 -9.77 2.06 -6.96
N ILE A 61 -9.39 2.39 -5.73
CA ILE A 61 -10.11 1.95 -4.53
C ILE A 61 -11.55 2.49 -4.52
N GLU A 62 -11.74 3.73 -4.96
CA GLU A 62 -13.09 4.31 -5.03
C GLU A 62 -13.97 3.64 -6.07
N GLN A 63 -13.39 3.20 -7.18
CA GLN A 63 -14.12 2.61 -8.30
C GLN A 63 -14.29 1.11 -8.19
N ASN A 64 -13.58 0.46 -7.28
CA ASN A 64 -13.58 -0.98 -7.12
C ASN A 64 -13.74 -1.32 -5.64
N ASN A 65 -14.27 -2.51 -5.36
CA ASN A 65 -14.43 -2.98 -3.99
C ASN A 65 -13.11 -3.54 -3.49
N ILE A 66 -12.30 -2.70 -2.88
CA ILE A 66 -11.00 -3.08 -2.33
C ILE A 66 -11.10 -3.09 -0.80
N ASP A 67 -10.67 -4.18 -0.20
CA ASP A 67 -10.75 -4.37 1.24
C ASP A 67 -9.48 -3.93 1.96
N LYS A 68 -8.33 -4.03 1.28
CA LYS A 68 -7.04 -3.85 1.94
C LYS A 68 -5.98 -3.34 0.96
N VAL A 69 -5.10 -2.50 1.48
CA VAL A 69 -3.89 -2.06 0.79
C VAL A 69 -2.69 -2.67 1.52
N CYS A 70 -1.81 -3.32 0.78
CA CYS A 70 -0.62 -3.95 1.33
C CYS A 70 0.63 -3.17 0.96
N VAL A 71 1.43 -2.80 1.95
CA VAL A 71 2.73 -2.15 1.75
C VAL A 71 3.78 -2.84 2.61
N LEU A 72 5.05 -2.75 2.22
CA LEU A 72 6.15 -3.27 3.04
C LEU A 72 6.40 -2.38 4.24
N GLU A 73 6.45 -1.08 4.02
CA GLU A 73 6.74 -0.09 5.04
C GLU A 73 5.82 1.11 4.89
N ILE A 74 5.52 1.77 6.00
CA ILE A 74 4.66 2.96 6.01
C ILE A 74 5.25 4.11 5.16
N SER A 75 6.57 4.17 5.04
CA SER A 75 7.27 5.16 4.22
C SER A 75 6.87 5.11 2.74
N ARG A 76 6.24 4.02 2.29
CA ARG A 76 5.76 3.91 0.91
C ARG A 76 4.52 4.75 0.63
N LEU A 77 3.81 5.21 1.67
CA LEU A 77 2.59 5.97 1.53
C LEU A 77 2.79 7.47 1.31
N GLY A 78 3.94 7.99 1.68
CA GLY A 78 4.21 9.40 1.53
C GLY A 78 5.68 9.70 1.68
N ARG A 79 6.11 10.91 1.31
CA ARG A 79 7.50 11.30 1.45
C ARG A 79 7.85 11.71 2.88
N ASN A 80 6.85 11.89 3.72
CA ASN A 80 7.05 12.18 5.14
C ASN A 80 5.89 11.61 5.95
N THR A 81 6.02 11.67 7.27
CA THR A 81 5.04 11.11 8.19
C THR A 81 3.66 11.72 8.01
N LEU A 82 3.60 13.03 7.80
CA LEU A 82 2.32 13.73 7.66
C LEU A 82 1.56 13.25 6.42
N GLU A 83 2.24 13.11 5.29
CA GLU A 83 1.59 12.60 4.07
C GLU A 83 1.11 11.17 4.24
N ALA A 84 1.92 10.32 4.87
CA ALA A 84 1.54 8.94 5.15
C ALA A 84 0.29 8.88 6.03
N LEU A 85 0.22 9.71 7.06
CA LEU A 85 -0.95 9.75 7.95
C LEU A 85 -2.20 10.21 7.20
N LYS A 86 -2.08 11.16 6.29
CA LYS A 86 -3.22 11.60 5.47
C LYS A 86 -3.77 10.48 4.62
N VAL A 87 -2.91 9.68 4.00
CA VAL A 87 -3.33 8.53 3.21
C VAL A 87 -4.03 7.51 4.11
N ILE A 88 -3.49 7.24 5.29
CA ILE A 88 -4.10 6.32 6.25
C ILE A 88 -5.50 6.80 6.64
N GLU A 89 -5.67 8.09 6.92
CA GLU A 89 -6.97 8.66 7.24
C GLU A 89 -7.98 8.47 6.11
N LEU A 90 -7.56 8.71 4.88
CA LEU A 90 -8.43 8.50 3.71
C LEU A 90 -8.86 7.04 3.58
N LEU A 91 -7.94 6.12 3.80
CA LEU A 91 -8.24 4.69 3.76
C LEU A 91 -9.20 4.30 4.88
N ASN A 92 -8.98 4.81 6.08
CA ASN A 92 -9.85 4.53 7.22
C ASN A 92 -11.28 5.04 6.98
N GLU A 93 -11.42 6.23 6.39
CA GLU A 93 -12.73 6.78 6.04
C GLU A 93 -13.50 5.89 5.08
N ARG A 94 -12.79 5.22 4.18
CA ARG A 94 -13.37 4.31 3.20
C ARG A 94 -13.49 2.88 3.71
N LYS A 95 -13.14 2.63 4.96
CA LYS A 95 -13.12 1.29 5.56
C LYS A 95 -12.18 0.33 4.82
N VAL A 96 -11.08 0.86 4.29
CA VAL A 96 -10.02 0.07 3.64
C VAL A 96 -8.88 -0.08 4.64
N CYS A 97 -8.52 -1.32 4.94
CA CYS A 97 -7.45 -1.62 5.87
C CYS A 97 -6.09 -1.43 5.19
N LEU A 98 -5.14 -0.85 5.91
CA LEU A 98 -3.75 -0.82 5.46
C LEU A 98 -2.99 -1.91 6.22
N TYR A 99 -2.32 -2.80 5.46
CA TYR A 99 -1.47 -3.81 6.03
C TYR A 99 0.01 -3.46 5.76
N ILE A 100 0.79 -3.34 6.83
CA ILE A 100 2.21 -3.02 6.77
C ILE A 100 2.98 -4.30 7.10
N LYS A 101 3.54 -4.93 6.06
CA LYS A 101 4.12 -6.26 6.17
C LYS A 101 5.32 -6.33 7.12
N ASN A 102 6.19 -5.33 7.08
CA ASN A 102 7.41 -5.36 7.92
C ASN A 102 7.12 -5.37 9.40
N TYR A 103 5.97 -4.86 9.81
CA TYR A 103 5.57 -4.84 11.21
C TYR A 103 4.41 -5.76 11.52
N ASN A 104 3.87 -6.42 10.49
CA ASN A 104 2.66 -7.23 10.59
C ASN A 104 1.52 -6.47 11.28
N LEU A 105 1.32 -5.22 10.84
CA LEU A 105 0.32 -4.32 11.41
C LEU A 105 -0.82 -4.08 10.45
N GLU A 106 -2.04 -4.02 10.99
CA GLU A 106 -3.23 -3.64 10.24
C GLU A 106 -3.86 -2.41 10.90
N THR A 107 -4.30 -1.45 10.09
CA THR A 107 -4.91 -0.22 10.61
C THR A 107 -6.35 -0.41 11.05
N LEU A 108 -7.02 -1.43 10.53
CA LEU A 108 -8.38 -1.77 10.92
C LEU A 108 -8.43 -3.21 11.40
N ASP A 109 -9.28 -3.48 12.39
CA ASP A 109 -9.52 -4.84 12.85
C ASP A 109 -10.54 -5.55 11.95
N SER A 110 -10.89 -6.79 12.27
CA SER A 110 -11.81 -7.59 11.47
C SER A 110 -13.22 -7.01 11.43
N GLU A 111 -13.56 -6.12 12.35
CA GLU A 111 -14.87 -5.45 12.41
C GLU A 111 -14.86 -4.08 11.73
N GLY A 112 -13.72 -3.65 11.19
CA GLY A 112 -13.57 -2.37 10.52
C GLY A 112 -13.29 -1.21 11.45
N ASN A 113 -12.95 -1.46 12.70
CA ASN A 113 -12.58 -0.43 13.67
C ASN A 113 -11.08 -0.13 13.60
N VAL A 114 -10.73 1.12 13.87
CA VAL A 114 -9.34 1.55 13.85
C VAL A 114 -8.54 0.87 14.95
N ASN A 115 -7.48 0.18 14.58
CA ASN A 115 -6.56 -0.40 15.56
C ASN A 115 -5.68 0.68 16.17
N PRO A 116 -5.44 0.63 17.48
CA PRO A 116 -4.45 1.50 18.09
C PRO A 116 -3.05 1.11 17.61
N ILE A 117 -2.30 2.10 17.19
CA ILE A 117 -0.92 1.91 16.72
C ILE A 117 0.03 2.60 17.69
#